data_8540c21be9715d7de390b2785b4e207e
#
_entry.id   8540c21be9715d7de390b2785b4e207e
#
_cell.length_a   1.000
_cell.length_b   1.000
_cell.length_c   1.000
_cell.angle_alpha   90.00
_cell.angle_beta   90.00
_cell.angle_gamma   90.00
#
_symmetry.space_group_name_H-M   'P 1'
#
loop_
_entity.id
_entity.type
_entity.pdbx_description
1 polymer ?
#
loop_
_entity_poly.entity_id
_entity_poly.type
_entity_poly.pdbx_seq_one_letter_code
_entity_poly.pdbx_strand_id
1 'polypeptide(L)'
;MLDPTFALGLAFGFALLWVSFGWWLGRQVKTHDAFALAGRNVGFAFACATAMATWVTSNTTLVAPQLTYQFGIWGMIGYACAAFGLILFAPLSARIRQLLPHGYTSGDFMRLRFGRFSWIVFLVISLVYAMSWLVSLGMAGGIVLQSLSGLNYHLGMSIILAMCVVYTLFGGLKAVIATDFIQAVIILCGVIGIAIYTLSHVGLEPIHATLSQQHPMLLDLLFPAAMMFLFNNIFFGLGEIFHSNVWWSRAFAFRANVAKRAYLSAGLLWLPIPIVTGFIALAAPVIGVYPASADMVGPLVASQLLGYAGSVVLFIVVFAALASSLDSLLAATADLLNQDVYYQLINPKASDAQRLRRGKQLILLLGLLTWLLCLPKVATLGALLNFAGAFVASTIWPILFGLYVRRFHRHGAGVAMLLGTLCGLVGYFYIGFYVAALIACAVSLVVCVCAWRMAREEFVWQELAAGGEDDRRN
;
A
#
# COMPACT_ATOMS: atom_id res chain seq x y z
N MET A 1 26.53 -11.50 -6.51
CA MET A 1 25.78 -10.43 -7.21
C MET A 1 25.46 -10.91 -8.62
N LEU A 2 24.36 -10.44 -9.19
CA LEU A 2 23.98 -10.70 -10.58
C LEU A 2 24.89 -9.90 -11.52
N ASP A 3 25.19 -10.47 -12.69
CA ASP A 3 25.78 -9.70 -13.77
C ASP A 3 24.81 -8.59 -14.22
N PRO A 4 25.28 -7.35 -14.45
CA PRO A 4 24.42 -6.23 -14.82
C PRO A 4 23.62 -6.46 -16.10
N THR A 5 24.22 -7.12 -17.11
CA THR A 5 23.55 -7.42 -18.38
C THR A 5 22.46 -8.48 -18.21
N PHE A 6 22.73 -9.49 -17.39
CA PHE A 6 21.73 -10.50 -17.03
C PHE A 6 20.60 -9.90 -16.23
N ALA A 7 20.86 -9.01 -15.25
CA ALA A 7 19.84 -8.34 -14.46
C ALA A 7 18.93 -7.45 -15.33
N LEU A 8 19.50 -6.73 -16.30
CA LEU A 8 18.73 -5.99 -17.30
C LEU A 8 17.87 -6.92 -18.17
N GLY A 9 18.44 -8.01 -18.66
CA GLY A 9 17.71 -9.01 -19.44
C GLY A 9 16.55 -9.61 -18.65
N LEU A 10 16.76 -9.90 -17.36
CA LEU A 10 15.72 -10.39 -16.46
C LEU A 10 14.61 -9.34 -16.23
N ALA A 11 14.98 -8.07 -16.03
CA ALA A 11 14.01 -6.96 -15.89
C ALA A 11 13.18 -6.77 -17.16
N PHE A 12 13.79 -6.77 -18.33
CA PHE A 12 13.07 -6.68 -19.61
C PHE A 12 12.22 -7.91 -19.90
N GLY A 13 12.71 -9.11 -19.61
CA GLY A 13 11.92 -10.36 -19.75
C GLY A 13 10.68 -10.35 -18.86
N PHE A 14 10.84 -9.93 -17.61
CA PHE A 14 9.74 -9.75 -16.67
C PHE A 14 8.75 -8.68 -17.16
N ALA A 15 9.26 -7.54 -17.64
CA ALA A 15 8.44 -6.48 -18.21
C ALA A 15 7.62 -6.96 -19.41
N LEU A 16 8.27 -7.66 -20.37
CA LEU A 16 7.60 -8.19 -21.54
C LEU A 16 6.48 -9.18 -21.19
N LEU A 17 6.75 -10.07 -20.24
CA LEU A 17 5.75 -11.04 -19.75
C LEU A 17 4.51 -10.34 -19.21
N TRP A 18 4.68 -9.38 -18.30
CA TRP A 18 3.55 -8.71 -17.65
C TRP A 18 2.81 -7.75 -18.58
N VAL A 19 3.53 -7.01 -19.42
CA VAL A 19 2.91 -6.14 -20.44
C VAL A 19 2.09 -6.96 -21.43
N SER A 20 2.63 -8.08 -21.90
CA SER A 20 1.92 -8.98 -22.83
C SER A 20 0.67 -9.58 -22.19
N PHE A 21 0.77 -10.01 -20.94
CA PHE A 21 -0.35 -10.59 -20.21
C PHE A 21 -1.42 -9.53 -19.88
N GLY A 22 -1.01 -8.35 -19.43
CA GLY A 22 -1.91 -7.22 -19.18
C GLY A 22 -2.64 -6.75 -20.45
N TRP A 23 -1.94 -6.70 -21.60
CA TRP A 23 -2.53 -6.39 -22.88
C TRP A 23 -3.54 -7.45 -23.33
N TRP A 24 -3.19 -8.73 -23.16
CA TRP A 24 -4.11 -9.84 -23.52
C TRP A 24 -5.40 -9.78 -22.70
N LEU A 25 -5.33 -9.55 -21.41
CA LEU A 25 -6.50 -9.40 -20.53
C LEU A 25 -7.27 -8.10 -20.80
N GLY A 26 -6.56 -7.01 -21.08
CA GLY A 26 -7.13 -5.68 -21.32
C GLY A 26 -7.95 -5.56 -22.60
N ARG A 27 -7.76 -6.46 -23.58
CA ARG A 27 -8.54 -6.47 -24.85
C ARG A 27 -10.06 -6.54 -24.65
N GLN A 28 -10.50 -7.12 -23.56
CA GLN A 28 -11.92 -7.30 -23.23
C GLN A 28 -12.53 -6.13 -22.46
N VAL A 29 -11.71 -5.16 -22.00
CA VAL A 29 -12.14 -4.03 -21.18
C VAL A 29 -12.58 -2.88 -22.08
N LYS A 30 -13.89 -2.69 -22.22
CA LYS A 30 -14.48 -1.67 -23.11
C LYS A 30 -15.21 -0.55 -22.37
N THR A 31 -15.57 -0.73 -21.10
CA THR A 31 -16.32 0.23 -20.29
C THR A 31 -15.50 0.73 -19.12
N HIS A 32 -15.84 1.92 -18.60
CA HIS A 32 -15.20 2.48 -17.41
C HIS A 32 -15.42 1.57 -16.18
N ASP A 33 -16.63 1.04 -15.97
CA ASP A 33 -16.93 0.14 -14.85
C ASP A 33 -16.11 -1.17 -14.89
N ALA A 34 -15.92 -1.75 -16.11
CA ALA A 34 -15.06 -2.92 -16.27
C ALA A 34 -13.57 -2.59 -16.01
N PHE A 35 -13.13 -1.37 -16.36
CA PHE A 35 -11.78 -0.90 -16.15
C PHE A 35 -11.50 -0.61 -14.65
N ALA A 36 -12.38 0.16 -13.99
CA ALA A 36 -12.20 0.62 -12.62
C ALA A 36 -12.58 -0.43 -11.57
N LEU A 37 -13.59 -1.29 -11.81
CA LEU A 37 -14.19 -2.19 -10.83
C LEU A 37 -14.28 -3.65 -11.27
N ALA A 38 -13.59 -4.04 -12.34
CA ALA A 38 -13.57 -5.43 -12.84
C ALA A 38 -14.97 -6.07 -13.01
N GLY A 39 -16.00 -5.27 -13.28
CA GLY A 39 -17.39 -5.72 -13.46
C GLY A 39 -18.09 -6.19 -12.18
N ARG A 40 -17.59 -5.85 -10.99
CA ARG A 40 -18.18 -6.09 -9.66
C ARG A 40 -18.52 -7.56 -9.34
N ASN A 41 -17.80 -8.52 -9.94
CA ASN A 41 -18.11 -9.95 -9.85
C ASN A 41 -16.90 -10.83 -9.50
N VAL A 42 -15.93 -10.30 -8.75
CA VAL A 42 -14.71 -11.01 -8.37
C VAL A 42 -15.01 -12.06 -7.30
N GLY A 43 -14.63 -13.33 -7.56
CA GLY A 43 -14.81 -14.45 -6.64
C GLY A 43 -13.73 -14.52 -5.56
N PHE A 44 -13.93 -15.43 -4.58
CA PHE A 44 -13.11 -15.50 -3.35
C PHE A 44 -11.61 -15.68 -3.60
N ALA A 45 -11.19 -16.64 -4.43
CA ALA A 45 -9.78 -16.92 -4.65
C ALA A 45 -9.03 -15.69 -5.21
N PHE A 46 -9.57 -15.07 -6.25
CA PHE A 46 -9.00 -13.85 -6.82
C PHE A 46 -9.09 -12.65 -5.86
N ALA A 47 -10.19 -12.52 -5.11
CA ALA A 47 -10.35 -11.45 -4.15
C ALA A 47 -9.34 -11.55 -2.98
N CYS A 48 -9.13 -12.74 -2.45
CA CYS A 48 -8.14 -12.98 -1.41
C CYS A 48 -6.72 -12.76 -1.93
N ALA A 49 -6.39 -13.32 -3.09
CA ALA A 49 -5.06 -13.21 -3.69
C ALA A 49 -4.70 -11.76 -4.03
N THR A 50 -5.62 -11.01 -4.67
CA THR A 50 -5.36 -9.60 -5.00
C THR A 50 -5.23 -8.73 -3.73
N ALA A 51 -6.07 -8.94 -2.71
CA ALA A 51 -5.96 -8.18 -1.46
C ALA A 51 -4.64 -8.48 -0.71
N MET A 52 -4.20 -9.74 -0.71
CA MET A 52 -2.91 -10.11 -0.12
C MET A 52 -1.73 -9.60 -0.95
N ALA A 53 -1.70 -9.89 -2.26
CA ALA A 53 -0.57 -9.53 -3.14
C ALA A 53 -0.36 -8.02 -3.22
N THR A 54 -1.44 -7.24 -3.34
CA THR A 54 -1.36 -5.77 -3.34
C THR A 54 -0.76 -5.22 -2.04
N TRP A 55 -1.00 -5.89 -0.90
CA TRP A 55 -0.43 -5.50 0.39
C TRP A 55 0.97 -6.07 0.63
N VAL A 56 1.37 -7.14 -0.07
CA VAL A 56 2.77 -7.57 -0.14
C VAL A 56 3.49 -6.71 -1.18
N THR A 57 3.92 -5.54 -0.75
CA THR A 57 4.63 -4.61 -1.62
C THR A 57 6.12 -4.91 -1.67
N SER A 58 6.85 -4.31 -2.60
CA SER A 58 8.32 -4.26 -2.51
C SER A 58 8.75 -3.63 -1.19
N ASN A 59 7.95 -2.70 -0.64
CA ASN A 59 8.21 -2.14 0.68
C ASN A 59 8.11 -3.21 1.78
N THR A 60 7.16 -4.16 1.71
CA THR A 60 7.09 -5.27 2.66
C THR A 60 8.37 -6.10 2.66
N THR A 61 8.93 -6.36 1.47
CA THR A 61 10.15 -7.16 1.31
C THR A 61 11.45 -6.40 1.57
N LEU A 62 11.43 -5.07 1.58
CA LEU A 62 12.60 -4.20 1.82
C LEU A 62 12.49 -3.43 3.12
N VAL A 63 11.32 -2.88 3.45
CA VAL A 63 11.14 -2.07 4.67
C VAL A 63 11.05 -2.93 5.92
N ALA A 64 10.45 -4.13 5.88
CA ALA A 64 10.47 -5.01 7.04
C ALA A 64 11.90 -5.42 7.43
N PRO A 65 12.80 -5.84 6.50
CA PRO A 65 14.22 -5.99 6.78
C PRO A 65 14.88 -4.70 7.29
N GLN A 66 14.63 -3.55 6.66
CA GLN A 66 15.17 -2.25 7.09
C GLN A 66 14.84 -1.96 8.54
N LEU A 67 13.56 -2.06 8.90
CA LEU A 67 13.08 -1.75 10.25
C LEU A 67 13.56 -2.78 11.27
N THR A 68 13.69 -4.03 10.86
CA THR A 68 14.28 -5.06 11.72
C THR A 68 15.76 -4.79 11.98
N TYR A 69 16.50 -4.34 10.98
CA TYR A 69 17.89 -3.92 11.14
C TYR A 69 18.03 -2.72 12.08
N GLN A 70 17.04 -1.81 12.11
CA GLN A 70 17.03 -0.60 12.96
C GLN A 70 16.45 -0.82 14.37
N PHE A 71 15.38 -1.63 14.50
CA PHE A 71 14.59 -1.80 15.73
C PHE A 71 14.55 -3.25 16.24
N GLY A 72 15.34 -4.14 15.66
CA GLY A 72 15.39 -5.54 16.06
C GLY A 72 14.07 -6.27 15.85
N ILE A 73 13.71 -7.14 16.78
CA ILE A 73 12.51 -7.98 16.71
C ILE A 73 11.23 -7.14 16.51
N TRP A 74 11.13 -5.99 17.17
CA TRP A 74 9.96 -5.10 17.01
C TRP A 74 9.83 -4.51 15.63
N GLY A 75 10.91 -4.40 14.86
CA GLY A 75 10.86 -3.95 13.47
C GLY A 75 10.00 -4.85 12.61
N MET A 76 10.22 -6.18 12.66
CA MET A 76 9.42 -7.15 11.90
C MET A 76 8.02 -7.34 12.48
N ILE A 77 7.87 -7.46 13.80
CA ILE A 77 6.57 -7.64 14.45
C ILE A 77 5.71 -6.39 14.27
N GLY A 78 6.29 -5.20 14.51
CA GLY A 78 5.59 -3.93 14.35
C GLY A 78 5.10 -3.74 12.91
N TYR A 79 5.92 -4.08 11.91
CA TYR A 79 5.48 -4.04 10.53
C TYR A 79 4.37 -5.07 10.23
N ALA A 80 4.48 -6.28 10.78
CA ALA A 80 3.46 -7.33 10.62
C ALA A 80 2.11 -6.95 11.22
N CYS A 81 2.09 -6.14 12.28
CA CYS A 81 0.86 -5.64 12.90
C CYS A 81 0.02 -4.73 11.96
N ALA A 82 0.59 -4.24 10.85
CA ALA A 82 -0.19 -3.58 9.81
C ALA A 82 -1.26 -4.51 9.18
N ALA A 83 -1.12 -5.84 9.31
CA ALA A 83 -2.14 -6.83 8.92
C ALA A 83 -3.50 -6.57 9.57
N PHE A 84 -3.54 -5.97 10.77
CA PHE A 84 -4.79 -5.59 11.42
C PHE A 84 -5.62 -4.63 10.57
N GLY A 85 -4.99 -3.85 9.69
CA GLY A 85 -5.71 -3.03 8.70
C GLY A 85 -6.65 -3.87 7.83
N LEU A 86 -6.15 -4.92 7.17
CA LEU A 86 -6.96 -5.82 6.34
C LEU A 86 -7.99 -6.59 7.16
N ILE A 87 -7.60 -7.11 8.32
CA ILE A 87 -8.47 -7.92 9.19
C ILE A 87 -9.67 -7.08 9.65
N LEU A 88 -9.44 -5.85 10.11
CA LEU A 88 -10.49 -4.95 10.59
C LEU A 88 -11.25 -4.27 9.44
N PHE A 89 -10.67 -4.18 8.23
CA PHE A 89 -11.41 -3.74 7.05
C PHE A 89 -12.45 -4.78 6.58
N ALA A 90 -12.31 -6.04 6.95
CA ALA A 90 -13.26 -7.08 6.56
C ALA A 90 -14.72 -6.75 6.94
N PRO A 91 -15.08 -6.40 8.19
CA PRO A 91 -16.43 -5.95 8.51
C PRO A 91 -16.78 -4.59 7.88
N LEU A 92 -15.81 -3.67 7.73
CA LEU A 92 -16.03 -2.38 7.08
C LEU A 92 -16.41 -2.55 5.61
N SER A 93 -15.71 -3.44 4.87
CA SER A 93 -15.99 -3.71 3.45
C SER A 93 -17.45 -4.18 3.22
N ALA A 94 -17.96 -5.01 4.12
CA ALA A 94 -19.36 -5.44 4.08
C ALA A 94 -20.30 -4.26 4.34
N ARG A 95 -19.99 -3.41 5.32
CA ARG A 95 -20.78 -2.22 5.64
C ARG A 95 -20.77 -1.18 4.51
N ILE A 96 -19.60 -0.95 3.90
CA ILE A 96 -19.45 -0.08 2.73
C ILE A 96 -20.35 -0.57 1.58
N ARG A 97 -20.33 -1.87 1.28
CA ARG A 97 -21.17 -2.45 0.22
C ARG A 97 -22.68 -2.32 0.51
N GLN A 98 -23.08 -2.40 1.78
CA GLN A 98 -24.49 -2.20 2.18
C GLN A 98 -24.94 -0.74 2.01
N LEU A 99 -24.08 0.22 2.42
CA LEU A 99 -24.40 1.64 2.38
C LEU A 99 -24.24 2.28 1.01
N LEU A 100 -23.26 1.81 0.23
CA LEU A 100 -22.92 2.30 -1.12
C LEU A 100 -22.89 1.14 -2.13
N PRO A 101 -24.02 0.53 -2.47
CA PRO A 101 -24.04 -0.60 -3.41
C PRO A 101 -23.52 -0.21 -4.79
N HIS A 102 -23.61 1.07 -5.14
CA HIS A 102 -23.22 1.65 -6.43
C HIS A 102 -21.99 2.56 -6.38
N GLY A 103 -21.28 2.65 -5.25
CA GLY A 103 -20.07 3.45 -5.10
C GLY A 103 -18.93 3.05 -6.04
N TYR A 104 -18.04 4.00 -6.33
CA TYR A 104 -16.85 3.82 -7.15
C TYR A 104 -15.58 4.01 -6.33
N THR A 105 -15.54 5.03 -5.47
CA THR A 105 -14.34 5.47 -4.76
C THR A 105 -14.60 5.70 -3.28
N SER A 106 -13.53 5.78 -2.51
CA SER A 106 -13.58 6.26 -1.12
C SER A 106 -14.00 7.74 -1.04
N GLY A 107 -13.72 8.52 -2.08
CA GLY A 107 -14.14 9.90 -2.21
C GLY A 107 -15.66 10.06 -2.29
N ASP A 108 -16.38 9.18 -3.02
CA ASP A 108 -17.85 9.18 -3.06
C ASP A 108 -18.45 9.10 -1.66
N PHE A 109 -17.91 8.21 -0.80
CA PHE A 109 -18.36 8.11 0.58
C PHE A 109 -18.16 9.42 1.35
N MET A 110 -16.98 10.02 1.24
CA MET A 110 -16.67 11.28 1.96
C MET A 110 -17.54 12.42 1.48
N ARG A 111 -17.79 12.51 0.16
CA ARG A 111 -18.64 13.54 -0.45
C ARG A 111 -20.09 13.42 0.01
N LEU A 112 -20.66 12.23 -0.08
CA LEU A 112 -22.06 11.98 0.24
C LEU A 112 -22.34 12.07 1.75
N ARG A 113 -21.39 11.60 2.57
CA ARG A 113 -21.57 11.57 4.04
C ARG A 113 -21.28 12.90 4.72
N PHE A 114 -20.24 13.62 4.30
CA PHE A 114 -19.73 14.79 5.02
C PHE A 114 -19.75 16.08 4.19
N GLY A 115 -20.09 16.01 2.91
CA GLY A 115 -20.16 17.14 2.01
C GLY A 115 -18.79 17.66 1.54
N ARG A 116 -18.84 18.77 0.82
CA ARG A 116 -17.71 19.28 -0.03
C ARG A 116 -16.42 19.57 0.74
N PHE A 117 -16.50 20.19 1.92
CA PHE A 117 -15.29 20.54 2.68
C PHE A 117 -14.48 19.31 3.09
N SER A 118 -15.10 18.37 3.80
CA SER A 118 -14.44 17.15 4.26
C SER A 118 -13.96 16.29 3.09
N TRP A 119 -14.71 16.25 2.00
CA TRP A 119 -14.32 15.56 0.76
C TRP A 119 -13.06 16.15 0.12
N ILE A 120 -12.95 17.49 -0.03
CA ILE A 120 -11.75 18.13 -0.59
C ILE A 120 -10.52 17.87 0.29
N VAL A 121 -10.66 17.99 1.62
CA VAL A 121 -9.57 17.66 2.56
C VAL A 121 -9.13 16.21 2.37
N PHE A 122 -10.07 15.29 2.27
CA PHE A 122 -9.79 13.88 2.04
C PHE A 122 -9.06 13.64 0.70
N LEU A 123 -9.47 14.30 -0.38
CA LEU A 123 -8.81 14.17 -1.69
C LEU A 123 -7.36 14.67 -1.65
N VAL A 124 -7.10 15.79 -0.98
CA VAL A 124 -5.73 16.32 -0.83
C VAL A 124 -4.87 15.32 -0.05
N ILE A 125 -5.37 14.81 1.07
CA ILE A 125 -4.69 13.78 1.87
C ILE A 125 -4.43 12.53 1.03
N SER A 126 -5.43 12.06 0.27
CA SER A 126 -5.32 10.90 -0.60
C SER A 126 -4.25 11.07 -1.67
N LEU A 127 -4.16 12.25 -2.27
CA LEU A 127 -3.16 12.51 -3.30
C LEU A 127 -1.75 12.56 -2.73
N VAL A 128 -1.54 13.25 -1.60
CA VAL A 128 -0.23 13.31 -0.93
C VAL A 128 0.22 11.92 -0.50
N TYR A 129 -0.69 11.14 0.13
CA TYR A 129 -0.44 9.76 0.51
C TYR A 129 -0.07 8.90 -0.71
N ALA A 130 -0.88 8.92 -1.76
CA ALA A 130 -0.65 8.12 -2.96
C ALA A 130 0.69 8.45 -3.62
N MET A 131 1.04 9.74 -3.74
CA MET A 131 2.32 10.17 -4.28
C MET A 131 3.51 9.73 -3.43
N SER A 132 3.41 9.85 -2.09
CA SER A 132 4.47 9.37 -1.19
C SER A 132 4.71 7.86 -1.35
N TRP A 133 3.65 7.10 -1.48
CA TRP A 133 3.76 5.65 -1.66
C TRP A 133 4.23 5.26 -3.06
N LEU A 134 3.73 5.89 -4.13
CA LEU A 134 4.21 5.68 -5.50
C LEU A 134 5.72 5.95 -5.61
N VAL A 135 6.19 7.03 -4.96
CA VAL A 135 7.63 7.35 -4.91
C VAL A 135 8.40 6.27 -4.16
N SER A 136 7.93 5.81 -3.01
CA SER A 136 8.57 4.72 -2.26
C SER A 136 8.67 3.44 -3.09
N LEU A 137 7.59 3.05 -3.79
CA LEU A 137 7.59 1.88 -4.67
C LEU A 137 8.52 2.05 -5.87
N GLY A 138 8.54 3.22 -6.51
CA GLY A 138 9.45 3.51 -7.62
C GLY A 138 10.92 3.45 -7.19
N MET A 139 11.25 4.04 -6.04
CA MET A 139 12.59 3.98 -5.45
C MET A 139 13.00 2.54 -5.12
N ALA A 140 12.10 1.74 -4.57
CA ALA A 140 12.37 0.35 -4.21
C ALA A 140 12.88 -0.47 -5.40
N GLY A 141 12.29 -0.27 -6.58
CA GLY A 141 12.74 -0.92 -7.80
C GLY A 141 14.17 -0.59 -8.19
N GLY A 142 14.56 0.70 -8.13
CA GLY A 142 15.93 1.13 -8.38
C GLY A 142 16.93 0.58 -7.35
N ILE A 143 16.53 0.59 -6.05
CA ILE A 143 17.37 0.07 -4.96
C ILE A 143 17.64 -1.42 -5.12
N VAL A 144 16.62 -2.21 -5.47
CA VAL A 144 16.78 -3.67 -5.67
C VAL A 144 17.75 -3.98 -6.80
N LEU A 145 17.57 -3.35 -7.97
CA LEU A 145 18.50 -3.54 -9.09
C LEU A 145 19.92 -3.10 -8.73
N GLN A 146 20.07 -1.96 -8.09
CA GLN A 146 21.39 -1.48 -7.63
C GLN A 146 22.02 -2.47 -6.64
N SER A 147 21.29 -2.95 -5.65
CA SER A 147 21.81 -3.84 -4.60
C SER A 147 22.18 -5.23 -5.13
N LEU A 148 21.42 -5.76 -6.09
CA LEU A 148 21.63 -7.12 -6.62
C LEU A 148 22.65 -7.20 -7.75
N SER A 149 22.84 -6.12 -8.53
CA SER A 149 23.64 -6.15 -9.76
C SER A 149 24.65 -5.01 -9.91
N GLY A 150 24.62 -4.02 -9.01
CA GLY A 150 25.46 -2.82 -9.15
C GLY A 150 24.99 -1.85 -10.26
N LEU A 151 23.85 -2.09 -10.90
CA LEU A 151 23.28 -1.18 -11.89
C LEU A 151 23.00 0.20 -11.30
N ASN A 152 23.08 1.22 -12.16
CA ASN A 152 22.72 2.57 -11.75
C ASN A 152 21.27 2.64 -11.27
N TYR A 153 21.05 3.23 -10.11
CA TYR A 153 19.73 3.41 -9.48
C TYR A 153 18.71 4.02 -10.43
N HIS A 154 19.07 5.12 -11.12
CA HIS A 154 18.14 5.85 -12.01
C HIS A 154 17.70 5.00 -13.20
N LEU A 155 18.62 4.20 -13.74
CA LEU A 155 18.29 3.28 -14.85
C LEU A 155 17.29 2.21 -14.38
N GLY A 156 17.60 1.53 -13.28
CA GLY A 156 16.72 0.51 -12.71
C GLY A 156 15.34 1.04 -12.37
N MET A 157 15.26 2.16 -11.66
CA MET A 157 14.04 2.85 -11.30
C MET A 157 13.20 3.21 -12.54
N SER A 158 13.84 3.76 -13.58
CA SER A 158 13.14 4.19 -14.81
C SER A 158 12.55 3.00 -15.59
N ILE A 159 13.28 1.90 -15.72
CA ILE A 159 12.79 0.69 -16.41
C ILE A 159 11.55 0.14 -15.72
N ILE A 160 11.58 0.05 -14.40
CA ILE A 160 10.50 -0.53 -13.61
C ILE A 160 9.25 0.34 -13.65
N LEU A 161 9.41 1.65 -13.43
CA LEU A 161 8.29 2.58 -13.51
C LEU A 161 7.66 2.58 -14.90
N ALA A 162 8.47 2.64 -15.96
CA ALA A 162 7.96 2.58 -17.34
C ALA A 162 7.17 1.29 -17.59
N MET A 163 7.69 0.14 -17.15
CA MET A 163 7.02 -1.15 -17.25
C MET A 163 5.64 -1.12 -16.56
N CYS A 164 5.61 -0.72 -15.29
CA CYS A 164 4.37 -0.73 -14.50
C CYS A 164 3.32 0.24 -15.07
N VAL A 165 3.75 1.43 -15.51
CA VAL A 165 2.85 2.40 -16.17
C VAL A 165 2.28 1.80 -17.46
N VAL A 166 3.12 1.22 -18.32
CA VAL A 166 2.70 0.69 -19.61
C VAL A 166 1.67 -0.44 -19.46
N TYR A 167 1.93 -1.41 -18.58
CA TYR A 167 0.97 -2.50 -18.46
C TYR A 167 -0.32 -2.10 -17.74
N THR A 168 -0.27 -1.15 -16.79
CA THR A 168 -1.48 -0.61 -16.13
C THR A 168 -2.40 0.09 -17.13
N LEU A 169 -1.84 0.76 -18.15
CA LEU A 169 -2.63 1.41 -19.22
C LEU A 169 -3.52 0.44 -20.02
N PHE A 170 -3.11 -0.81 -20.13
CA PHE A 170 -3.86 -1.79 -20.94
C PHE A 170 -4.96 -2.49 -20.16
N GLY A 171 -4.74 -2.79 -18.89
CA GLY A 171 -5.52 -3.80 -18.19
C GLY A 171 -6.62 -3.30 -17.27
N GLY A 172 -6.47 -2.15 -16.63
CA GLY A 172 -7.35 -1.72 -15.54
C GLY A 172 -7.38 -2.74 -14.39
N LEU A 173 -8.30 -2.57 -13.45
CA LEU A 173 -8.40 -3.41 -12.25
C LEU A 173 -8.64 -4.90 -12.55
N LYS A 174 -9.29 -5.24 -13.65
CA LYS A 174 -9.54 -6.65 -14.02
C LYS A 174 -8.24 -7.39 -14.33
N ALA A 175 -7.33 -6.76 -15.06
CA ALA A 175 -6.04 -7.36 -15.37
C ALA A 175 -5.14 -7.39 -14.11
N VAL A 176 -5.15 -6.31 -13.32
CA VAL A 176 -4.44 -6.25 -12.03
C VAL A 176 -4.82 -7.43 -11.14
N ILE A 177 -6.11 -7.69 -10.91
CA ILE A 177 -6.57 -8.81 -10.09
C ILE A 177 -6.09 -10.17 -10.62
N ALA A 178 -6.04 -10.36 -11.94
CA ALA A 178 -5.60 -11.60 -12.52
C ALA A 178 -4.07 -11.79 -12.44
N THR A 179 -3.29 -10.72 -12.61
CA THR A 179 -1.84 -10.74 -12.42
C THR A 179 -1.48 -10.95 -10.96
N ASP A 180 -2.18 -10.30 -10.03
CA ASP A 180 -2.00 -10.43 -8.59
C ASP A 180 -2.12 -11.88 -8.12
N PHE A 181 -3.01 -12.68 -8.72
CA PHE A 181 -3.15 -14.09 -8.37
C PHE A 181 -1.85 -14.89 -8.62
N ILE A 182 -1.22 -14.67 -9.77
CA ILE A 182 0.05 -15.33 -10.12
C ILE A 182 1.17 -14.78 -9.23
N GLN A 183 1.23 -13.48 -9.05
CA GLN A 183 2.23 -12.81 -8.22
C GLN A 183 2.13 -13.25 -6.75
N ALA A 184 0.93 -13.44 -6.22
CA ALA A 184 0.72 -13.96 -4.87
C ALA A 184 1.38 -15.34 -4.65
N VAL A 185 1.24 -16.23 -5.63
CA VAL A 185 1.88 -17.55 -5.57
C VAL A 185 3.41 -17.44 -5.61
N ILE A 186 3.93 -16.63 -6.54
CA ILE A 186 5.38 -16.38 -6.66
C ILE A 186 5.96 -15.82 -5.35
N ILE A 187 5.30 -14.81 -4.78
CA ILE A 187 5.73 -14.16 -3.54
C ILE A 187 5.74 -15.14 -2.38
N LEU A 188 4.63 -15.87 -2.16
CA LEU A 188 4.53 -16.81 -1.05
C LEU A 188 5.58 -17.93 -1.15
N CYS A 189 5.70 -18.55 -2.32
CA CYS A 189 6.70 -19.61 -2.54
C CYS A 189 8.13 -19.08 -2.34
N GLY A 190 8.43 -17.92 -2.88
CA GLY A 190 9.76 -17.32 -2.79
C GLY A 190 10.12 -16.90 -1.36
N VAL A 191 9.22 -16.22 -0.65
CA VAL A 191 9.45 -15.79 0.74
C VAL A 191 9.65 -16.98 1.66
N ILE A 192 8.80 -18.03 1.54
CA ILE A 192 8.93 -19.26 2.32
C ILE A 192 10.25 -19.95 2.01
N GLY A 193 10.62 -20.07 0.73
CA GLY A 193 11.88 -20.68 0.31
C GLY A 193 13.10 -19.98 0.89
N ILE A 194 13.14 -18.63 0.80
CA ILE A 194 14.24 -17.81 1.36
C ILE A 194 14.31 -17.99 2.89
N ALA A 195 13.17 -18.03 3.57
CA ALA A 195 13.13 -18.23 5.02
C ALA A 195 13.70 -19.56 5.46
N ILE A 196 13.24 -20.65 4.84
CA ILE A 196 13.72 -22.01 5.13
C ILE A 196 15.22 -22.10 4.91
N TYR A 197 15.71 -21.54 3.80
CA TYR A 197 17.13 -21.51 3.50
C TYR A 197 17.94 -20.76 4.57
N THR A 198 17.50 -19.54 4.93
CA THR A 198 18.19 -18.74 5.96
C THR A 198 18.25 -19.45 7.30
N LEU A 199 17.13 -20.03 7.75
CA LEU A 199 17.05 -20.80 9.00
C LEU A 199 17.98 -22.02 9.00
N SER A 200 18.06 -22.73 7.88
CA SER A 200 18.87 -23.94 7.78
C SER A 200 20.39 -23.69 7.68
N HIS A 201 20.81 -22.50 7.18
CA HIS A 201 22.23 -22.19 6.95
C HIS A 201 22.83 -21.28 8.01
N VAL A 202 22.08 -20.35 8.57
CA VAL A 202 22.56 -19.43 9.63
C VAL A 202 22.18 -19.95 11.02
N GLY A 203 20.94 -20.41 11.19
CA GLY A 203 20.40 -20.84 12.47
C GLY A 203 20.03 -19.69 13.41
N LEU A 204 19.22 -20.00 14.42
CA LEU A 204 18.76 -19.02 15.42
C LEU A 204 19.84 -18.72 16.49
N GLU A 205 20.59 -19.73 16.90
CA GLU A 205 21.59 -19.61 17.96
C GLU A 205 22.74 -18.66 17.62
N PRO A 206 23.40 -18.75 16.43
CA PRO A 206 24.41 -17.77 16.01
C PRO A 206 23.88 -16.34 15.92
N ILE A 207 22.64 -16.17 15.41
CA ILE A 207 21.98 -14.85 15.35
C ILE A 207 21.81 -14.29 16.76
N HIS A 208 21.23 -15.05 17.68
CA HIS A 208 21.02 -14.63 19.05
C HIS A 208 22.33 -14.32 19.78
N ALA A 209 23.35 -15.17 19.65
CA ALA A 209 24.66 -14.97 20.27
C ALA A 209 25.34 -13.69 19.78
N THR A 210 25.36 -13.48 18.44
CA THR A 210 25.98 -12.29 17.84
C THR A 210 25.24 -11.00 18.24
N LEU A 211 23.89 -11.00 18.19
CA LEU A 211 23.10 -9.83 18.57
C LEU A 211 23.21 -9.52 20.06
N SER A 212 23.22 -10.55 20.93
CA SER A 212 23.40 -10.35 22.39
C SER A 212 24.74 -9.71 22.75
N GLN A 213 25.80 -10.00 21.98
CA GLN A 213 27.13 -9.45 22.20
C GLN A 213 27.34 -8.09 21.56
N GLN A 214 26.90 -7.90 20.31
CA GLN A 214 27.23 -6.71 19.51
C GLN A 214 26.11 -5.66 19.48
N HIS A 215 24.84 -6.09 19.54
CA HIS A 215 23.67 -5.23 19.38
C HIS A 215 22.53 -5.63 20.34
N PRO A 216 22.74 -5.67 21.67
CA PRO A 216 21.75 -6.16 22.65
C PRO A 216 20.40 -5.40 22.58
N MET A 217 20.42 -4.11 22.20
CA MET A 217 19.21 -3.29 22.05
C MET A 217 18.24 -3.85 20.98
N LEU A 218 18.72 -4.56 19.97
CA LEU A 218 17.88 -5.18 18.94
C LEU A 218 17.05 -6.38 19.46
N LEU A 219 17.46 -6.93 20.61
CA LEU A 219 16.75 -7.99 21.33
C LEU A 219 15.93 -7.45 22.52
N ASP A 220 16.08 -6.17 22.86
CA ASP A 220 15.37 -5.55 23.99
C ASP A 220 13.91 -5.27 23.59
N LEU A 221 13.00 -6.05 24.20
CA LEU A 221 11.55 -5.90 23.98
C LEU A 221 10.96 -4.67 24.68
N LEU A 222 11.70 -4.01 25.55
CA LEU A 222 11.28 -2.78 26.25
C LEU A 222 11.90 -1.52 25.66
N PHE A 223 12.62 -1.63 24.53
CA PHE A 223 13.17 -0.47 23.83
C PHE A 223 12.07 0.51 23.43
N PRO A 224 11.99 1.73 24.01
CA PRO A 224 10.81 2.60 23.90
C PRO A 224 10.49 3.01 22.46
N ALA A 225 11.49 3.34 21.64
CA ALA A 225 11.27 3.74 20.25
C ALA A 225 10.68 2.59 19.41
N ALA A 226 11.09 1.35 19.68
CA ALA A 226 10.58 0.18 19.01
C ALA A 226 9.14 -0.16 19.45
N MET A 227 8.83 0.03 20.73
CA MET A 227 7.44 -0.10 21.22
C MET A 227 6.53 0.98 20.62
N MET A 228 6.98 2.23 20.56
CA MET A 228 6.25 3.31 19.90
C MET A 228 6.04 3.01 18.41
N PHE A 229 7.05 2.46 17.74
CA PHE A 229 6.96 2.03 16.36
C PHE A 229 5.89 0.93 16.15
N LEU A 230 5.79 -0.04 17.06
CA LEU A 230 4.74 -1.06 17.03
C LEU A 230 3.34 -0.43 16.98
N PHE A 231 3.03 0.44 17.93
CA PHE A 231 1.72 1.12 17.98
C PHE A 231 1.52 2.06 16.78
N ASN A 232 2.55 2.80 16.40
CA ASN A 232 2.52 3.67 15.21
C ASN A 232 2.14 2.87 13.96
N ASN A 233 2.70 1.67 13.81
CA ASN A 233 2.49 0.85 12.62
C ASN A 233 1.11 0.17 12.60
N ILE A 234 0.53 -0.13 13.77
CA ILE A 234 -0.89 -0.54 13.85
C ILE A 234 -1.78 0.56 13.27
N PHE A 235 -1.62 1.80 13.73
CA PHE A 235 -2.45 2.91 13.23
C PHE A 235 -2.12 3.31 11.80
N PHE A 236 -0.86 3.17 11.36
CA PHE A 236 -0.49 3.29 9.96
C PHE A 236 -1.26 2.28 9.10
N GLY A 237 -1.21 0.99 9.44
CA GLY A 237 -1.89 -0.07 8.68
C GLY A 237 -3.41 0.09 8.66
N LEU A 238 -4.02 0.46 9.79
CA LEU A 238 -5.45 0.77 9.86
C LEU A 238 -5.79 1.96 8.95
N GLY A 239 -5.03 3.06 9.07
CA GLY A 239 -5.25 4.27 8.32
C GLY A 239 -5.13 4.06 6.83
N GLU A 240 -4.09 3.37 6.39
CA GLU A 240 -3.83 3.08 4.99
C GLU A 240 -4.95 2.24 4.36
N ILE A 241 -5.32 1.14 5.01
CA ILE A 241 -6.36 0.25 4.49
C ILE A 241 -7.75 0.93 4.50
N PHE A 242 -8.07 1.69 5.54
CA PHE A 242 -9.37 2.36 5.64
C PHE A 242 -9.48 3.55 4.68
N HIS A 243 -8.40 4.25 4.44
CA HIS A 243 -8.33 5.46 3.63
C HIS A 243 -8.23 5.18 2.13
N SER A 244 -7.30 4.29 1.73
CA SER A 244 -6.84 4.18 0.36
C SER A 244 -7.92 3.62 -0.58
N ASN A 245 -8.11 4.30 -1.71
CA ASN A 245 -9.04 3.86 -2.76
C ASN A 245 -8.67 2.48 -3.35
N VAL A 246 -7.46 2.02 -3.18
CA VAL A 246 -7.04 0.65 -3.54
C VAL A 246 -7.96 -0.40 -2.91
N TRP A 247 -8.31 -0.23 -1.64
CA TRP A 247 -9.14 -1.19 -0.90
C TRP A 247 -10.63 -0.98 -1.13
N TRP A 248 -11.05 0.27 -1.28
CA TRP A 248 -12.46 0.60 -1.58
C TRP A 248 -12.87 0.11 -2.97
N SER A 249 -12.06 0.35 -3.99
CA SER A 249 -12.32 -0.14 -5.35
C SER A 249 -12.45 -1.67 -5.39
N ARG A 250 -11.58 -2.37 -4.64
CA ARG A 250 -11.67 -3.83 -4.49
C ARG A 250 -12.91 -4.25 -3.72
N ALA A 251 -13.28 -3.56 -2.63
CA ALA A 251 -14.52 -3.82 -1.91
C ALA A 251 -15.74 -3.68 -2.82
N PHE A 252 -15.74 -2.72 -3.76
CA PHE A 252 -16.79 -2.57 -4.77
C PHE A 252 -16.70 -3.61 -5.90
N ALA A 253 -15.51 -4.08 -6.26
CA ALA A 253 -15.28 -5.08 -7.30
C ALA A 253 -15.63 -6.50 -6.86
N PHE A 254 -15.51 -6.84 -5.59
CA PHE A 254 -15.78 -8.18 -5.06
C PHE A 254 -17.28 -8.46 -4.97
N ARG A 255 -17.67 -9.74 -5.10
CA ARG A 255 -19.04 -10.16 -4.77
C ARG A 255 -19.37 -9.79 -3.33
N ALA A 256 -20.58 -9.35 -3.06
CA ALA A 256 -20.99 -8.83 -1.74
C ALA A 256 -20.77 -9.84 -0.58
N ASN A 257 -21.02 -11.13 -0.85
CA ASN A 257 -20.81 -12.21 0.12
C ASN A 257 -19.36 -12.69 0.28
N VAL A 258 -18.44 -12.20 -0.56
CA VAL A 258 -17.03 -12.62 -0.61
C VAL A 258 -16.12 -11.65 0.11
N ALA A 259 -16.39 -10.35 0.02
CA ALA A 259 -15.47 -9.29 0.46
C ALA A 259 -14.98 -9.49 1.91
N LYS A 260 -15.88 -9.70 2.88
CA LYS A 260 -15.52 -9.92 4.30
C LYS A 260 -14.53 -11.08 4.49
N ARG A 261 -14.81 -12.23 3.87
CA ARG A 261 -13.94 -13.41 4.00
C ARG A 261 -12.60 -13.21 3.28
N ALA A 262 -12.62 -12.55 2.13
CA ALA A 262 -11.42 -12.28 1.34
C ALA A 262 -10.43 -11.39 2.10
N TYR A 263 -10.88 -10.29 2.69
CA TYR A 263 -10.02 -9.39 3.47
C TYR A 263 -9.50 -10.04 4.75
N LEU A 264 -10.33 -10.81 5.46
CA LEU A 264 -9.88 -11.55 6.65
C LEU A 264 -8.78 -12.56 6.30
N SER A 265 -9.00 -13.37 5.25
CA SER A 265 -8.02 -14.37 4.81
C SER A 265 -6.76 -13.71 4.27
N ALA A 266 -6.87 -12.61 3.52
CA ALA A 266 -5.73 -11.87 3.00
C ALA A 266 -4.86 -11.30 4.14
N GLY A 267 -5.46 -10.73 5.18
CA GLY A 267 -4.74 -10.22 6.35
C GLY A 267 -4.00 -11.31 7.11
N LEU A 268 -4.63 -12.48 7.31
CA LEU A 268 -3.99 -13.63 7.96
C LEU A 268 -2.84 -14.23 7.14
N LEU A 269 -2.98 -14.29 5.81
CA LEU A 269 -1.92 -14.76 4.92
C LEU A 269 -0.77 -13.77 4.80
N TRP A 270 -1.06 -12.47 4.90
CA TRP A 270 -0.04 -11.42 4.83
C TRP A 270 0.81 -11.31 6.09
N LEU A 271 0.21 -11.53 7.29
CA LEU A 271 0.84 -11.32 8.59
C LEU A 271 2.22 -11.98 8.76
N PRO A 272 2.46 -13.24 8.34
CA PRO A 272 3.77 -13.88 8.50
C PRO A 272 4.84 -13.33 7.55
N ILE A 273 4.47 -12.68 6.44
CA ILE A 273 5.41 -12.27 5.40
C ILE A 273 6.44 -11.24 5.91
N PRO A 274 6.04 -10.13 6.56
CA PRO A 274 7.00 -9.18 7.14
C PRO A 274 7.88 -9.79 8.23
N ILE A 275 7.35 -10.74 9.01
CA ILE A 275 8.12 -11.43 10.05
C ILE A 275 9.24 -12.23 9.40
N VAL A 276 8.92 -12.99 8.38
CA VAL A 276 9.88 -13.83 7.66
C VAL A 276 10.93 -12.98 6.92
N THR A 277 10.49 -11.95 6.18
CA THR A 277 11.41 -11.08 5.45
C THR A 277 12.27 -10.24 6.39
N GLY A 278 11.72 -9.77 7.51
CA GLY A 278 12.43 -9.06 8.54
C GLY A 278 13.47 -9.92 9.25
N PHE A 279 13.14 -11.18 9.55
CA PHE A 279 14.06 -12.12 10.18
C PHE A 279 15.39 -12.27 9.42
N ILE A 280 15.36 -12.24 8.09
CA ILE A 280 16.56 -12.30 7.26
C ILE A 280 17.56 -11.19 7.63
N ALA A 281 17.09 -9.99 7.98
CA ALA A 281 17.96 -8.88 8.34
C ALA A 281 18.71 -9.08 9.67
N LEU A 282 18.20 -9.90 10.58
CA LEU A 282 18.90 -10.24 11.83
C LEU A 282 20.14 -11.08 11.58
N ALA A 283 20.26 -11.74 10.44
CA ALA A 283 21.44 -12.48 10.04
C ALA A 283 22.59 -11.56 9.53
N ALA A 284 22.31 -10.30 9.23
CA ALA A 284 23.29 -9.38 8.64
C ALA A 284 24.61 -9.29 9.45
N PRO A 285 24.62 -9.06 10.76
CA PRO A 285 25.84 -9.00 11.55
C PRO A 285 26.60 -10.33 11.59
N VAL A 286 25.87 -11.48 11.57
CA VAL A 286 26.48 -12.83 11.60
C VAL A 286 27.32 -13.10 10.35
N ILE A 287 26.82 -12.64 9.20
CA ILE A 287 27.48 -12.86 7.91
C ILE A 287 28.32 -11.67 7.46
N GLY A 288 28.51 -10.66 8.33
CA GLY A 288 29.35 -9.50 8.04
C GLY A 288 28.78 -8.53 6.99
N VAL A 289 27.44 -8.43 6.87
CA VAL A 289 26.79 -7.47 5.96
C VAL A 289 26.50 -6.16 6.69
N TYR A 290 27.14 -5.10 6.23
CA TYR A 290 26.96 -3.72 6.72
C TYR A 290 26.57 -2.83 5.54
N PRO A 291 25.26 -2.59 5.32
CA PRO A 291 24.78 -1.86 4.15
C PRO A 291 25.08 -0.36 4.26
N ALA A 292 25.34 0.29 3.13
CA ALA A 292 25.50 1.75 3.04
C ALA A 292 24.22 2.52 3.38
N SER A 293 23.05 1.90 3.16
CA SER A 293 21.73 2.39 3.54
C SER A 293 20.91 1.23 4.09
N ALA A 294 20.17 1.43 5.16
CA ALA A 294 19.43 0.37 5.84
C ALA A 294 18.40 -0.34 4.95
N ASP A 295 17.84 0.35 3.95
CA ASP A 295 16.91 -0.22 2.97
C ASP A 295 17.54 -1.24 2.00
N MET A 296 18.88 -1.34 1.95
CA MET A 296 19.61 -2.31 1.15
C MET A 296 19.87 -3.64 1.91
N VAL A 297 19.61 -3.70 3.22
CA VAL A 297 19.99 -4.87 4.04
C VAL A 297 19.38 -6.18 3.54
N GLY A 298 18.07 -6.20 3.25
CA GLY A 298 17.37 -7.40 2.79
C GLY A 298 17.99 -8.01 1.52
N PRO A 299 18.10 -7.24 0.43
CA PRO A 299 18.73 -7.68 -0.80
C PRO A 299 20.19 -8.13 -0.63
N LEU A 300 21.00 -7.42 0.15
CA LEU A 300 22.40 -7.76 0.37
C LEU A 300 22.57 -9.06 1.15
N VAL A 301 21.81 -9.24 2.25
CA VAL A 301 21.83 -10.47 3.04
C VAL A 301 21.39 -11.66 2.19
N ALA A 302 20.27 -11.53 1.47
CA ALA A 302 19.79 -12.59 0.61
C ALA A 302 20.79 -12.93 -0.52
N SER A 303 21.41 -11.94 -1.13
CA SER A 303 22.46 -12.14 -2.17
C SER A 303 23.66 -12.88 -1.62
N GLN A 304 24.12 -12.54 -0.41
CA GLN A 304 25.28 -13.17 0.20
C GLN A 304 25.02 -14.59 0.67
N LEU A 305 23.85 -14.84 1.26
CA LEU A 305 23.46 -16.18 1.76
C LEU A 305 23.13 -17.16 0.63
N LEU A 306 22.32 -16.71 -0.33
CA LEU A 306 21.74 -17.57 -1.36
C LEU A 306 22.57 -17.60 -2.66
N GLY A 307 23.61 -16.78 -2.75
CA GLY A 307 24.43 -16.68 -3.94
C GLY A 307 23.68 -16.21 -5.19
N TYR A 308 24.14 -16.64 -6.37
CA TYR A 308 23.59 -16.19 -7.65
C TYR A 308 22.12 -16.61 -7.85
N ALA A 309 21.79 -17.88 -7.61
CA ALA A 309 20.43 -18.38 -7.77
C ALA A 309 19.42 -17.68 -6.83
N GLY A 310 19.82 -17.45 -5.58
CA GLY A 310 19.02 -16.72 -4.62
C GLY A 310 18.80 -15.25 -4.99
N SER A 311 19.81 -14.60 -5.57
CA SER A 311 19.65 -13.24 -6.10
C SER A 311 18.60 -13.18 -7.22
N VAL A 312 18.53 -14.20 -8.08
CA VAL A 312 17.49 -14.32 -9.11
C VAL A 312 16.11 -14.51 -8.48
N VAL A 313 15.98 -15.43 -7.52
CA VAL A 313 14.71 -15.67 -6.81
C VAL A 313 14.25 -14.42 -6.09
N LEU A 314 15.13 -13.74 -5.36
CA LEU A 314 14.79 -12.49 -4.67
C LEU A 314 14.36 -11.40 -5.67
N PHE A 315 15.06 -11.27 -6.79
CA PHE A 315 14.67 -10.36 -7.85
C PHE A 315 13.22 -10.62 -8.30
N ILE A 316 12.88 -11.86 -8.63
CA ILE A 316 11.55 -12.24 -9.11
C ILE A 316 10.48 -11.95 -8.05
N VAL A 317 10.75 -12.29 -6.77
CA VAL A 317 9.83 -12.05 -5.65
C VAL A 317 9.57 -10.55 -5.44
N VAL A 318 10.64 -9.76 -5.35
CA VAL A 318 10.52 -8.32 -5.09
C VAL A 318 9.87 -7.59 -6.28
N PHE A 319 10.19 -8.00 -7.50
CA PHE A 319 9.57 -7.44 -8.70
C PHE A 319 8.10 -7.82 -8.85
N ALA A 320 7.73 -9.06 -8.50
CA ALA A 320 6.32 -9.47 -8.46
C ALA A 320 5.54 -8.64 -7.42
N ALA A 321 6.11 -8.45 -6.23
CA ALA A 321 5.52 -7.63 -5.17
C ALA A 321 5.41 -6.15 -5.57
N LEU A 322 6.47 -5.61 -6.20
CA LEU A 322 6.48 -4.23 -6.70
C LEU A 322 5.41 -4.00 -7.77
N ALA A 323 5.35 -4.89 -8.76
CA ALA A 323 4.42 -4.77 -9.88
C ALA A 323 2.97 -4.79 -9.40
N SER A 324 2.60 -5.75 -8.53
CA SER A 324 1.27 -5.88 -7.94
C SER A 324 0.81 -4.65 -7.15
N SER A 325 1.73 -3.97 -6.50
CA SER A 325 1.39 -2.80 -5.68
C SER A 325 1.36 -1.51 -6.46
N LEU A 326 2.34 -1.31 -7.33
CA LEU A 326 2.51 -0.06 -8.08
C LEU A 326 1.38 0.12 -9.12
N ASP A 327 1.00 -0.94 -9.83
CA ASP A 327 -0.12 -0.90 -10.78
C ASP A 327 -1.46 -0.66 -10.08
N SER A 328 -1.66 -1.34 -8.95
CA SER A 328 -2.85 -1.20 -8.12
C SER A 328 -3.02 0.23 -7.61
N LEU A 329 -1.93 0.83 -7.14
CA LEU A 329 -1.94 2.20 -6.61
C LEU A 329 -2.10 3.23 -7.73
N LEU A 330 -1.42 3.03 -8.87
CA LEU A 330 -1.59 3.89 -10.07
C LEU A 330 -3.04 3.86 -10.55
N ALA A 331 -3.62 2.67 -10.72
CA ALA A 331 -5.00 2.51 -11.16
C ALA A 331 -5.99 3.15 -10.18
N ALA A 332 -5.90 2.81 -8.88
CA ALA A 332 -6.82 3.31 -7.87
C ALA A 332 -6.72 4.83 -7.64
N THR A 333 -5.51 5.40 -7.75
CA THR A 333 -5.32 6.87 -7.65
C THR A 333 -5.84 7.57 -8.89
N ALA A 334 -5.60 7.01 -10.08
CA ALA A 334 -6.15 7.54 -11.32
C ALA A 334 -7.69 7.47 -11.33
N ASP A 335 -8.28 6.39 -10.81
CA ASP A 335 -9.73 6.26 -10.69
C ASP A 335 -10.33 7.24 -9.70
N LEU A 336 -9.66 7.48 -8.54
CA LEU A 336 -10.05 8.49 -7.58
C LEU A 336 -10.06 9.89 -8.23
N LEU A 337 -8.97 10.27 -8.92
CA LEU A 337 -8.89 11.56 -9.63
C LEU A 337 -9.89 11.66 -10.78
N ASN A 338 -10.12 10.57 -11.49
CA ASN A 338 -11.06 10.53 -12.61
C ASN A 338 -12.52 10.67 -12.13
N GLN A 339 -12.90 9.94 -11.08
CA GLN A 339 -14.24 10.01 -10.52
C GLN A 339 -14.48 11.31 -9.76
N ASP A 340 -13.61 11.61 -8.78
CA ASP A 340 -13.86 12.68 -7.83
C ASP A 340 -13.45 14.06 -8.34
N VAL A 341 -12.41 14.17 -9.16
CA VAL A 341 -11.96 15.45 -9.69
C VAL A 341 -12.49 15.70 -11.10
N TYR A 342 -12.20 14.78 -12.03
CA TYR A 342 -12.61 15.01 -13.42
C TYR A 342 -14.12 14.94 -13.59
N TYR A 343 -14.76 13.86 -13.17
CA TYR A 343 -16.20 13.67 -13.36
C TYR A 343 -17.04 14.57 -12.44
N GLN A 344 -16.72 14.68 -11.16
CA GLN A 344 -17.55 15.44 -10.20
C GLN A 344 -17.33 16.96 -10.25
N LEU A 345 -16.10 17.43 -10.53
CA LEU A 345 -15.77 18.87 -10.46
C LEU A 345 -15.61 19.52 -11.84
N ILE A 346 -15.09 18.80 -12.86
CA ILE A 346 -14.71 19.38 -14.14
C ILE A 346 -15.76 19.11 -15.22
N ASN A 347 -16.17 17.85 -15.39
CA ASN A 347 -17.10 17.46 -16.46
C ASN A 347 -18.09 16.38 -16.01
N PRO A 348 -19.18 16.75 -15.32
CA PRO A 348 -20.20 15.81 -14.84
C PRO A 348 -20.95 15.08 -15.97
N LYS A 349 -20.86 15.57 -17.21
CA LYS A 349 -21.51 14.98 -18.39
C LYS A 349 -20.55 14.13 -19.24
N ALA A 350 -19.38 13.79 -18.71
CA ALA A 350 -18.40 13.00 -19.44
C ALA A 350 -18.93 11.61 -19.78
N SER A 351 -18.81 11.23 -21.06
CA SER A 351 -19.17 9.87 -21.51
C SER A 351 -18.18 8.83 -20.98
N ASP A 352 -18.58 7.56 -20.95
CA ASP A 352 -17.72 6.43 -20.56
C ASP A 352 -16.39 6.41 -21.35
N ALA A 353 -16.43 6.70 -22.65
CA ALA A 353 -15.23 6.76 -23.47
C ALA A 353 -14.29 7.91 -23.05
N GLN A 354 -14.84 9.07 -22.68
CA GLN A 354 -14.05 10.20 -22.16
C GLN A 354 -13.45 9.87 -20.80
N ARG A 355 -14.21 9.26 -19.89
CA ARG A 355 -13.73 8.82 -18.57
C ARG A 355 -12.62 7.78 -18.71
N LEU A 356 -12.78 6.78 -19.58
CA LEU A 356 -11.73 5.79 -19.84
C LEU A 356 -10.45 6.41 -20.39
N ARG A 357 -10.56 7.36 -21.36
CA ARG A 357 -9.42 8.09 -21.91
C ARG A 357 -8.72 8.93 -20.84
N ARG A 358 -9.48 9.63 -19.98
CA ARG A 358 -8.94 10.42 -18.87
C ARG A 358 -8.24 9.56 -17.83
N GLY A 359 -8.80 8.41 -17.46
CA GLY A 359 -8.13 7.46 -16.55
C GLY A 359 -6.75 7.06 -17.07
N LYS A 360 -6.61 6.74 -18.35
CA LYS A 360 -5.31 6.44 -18.97
C LYS A 360 -4.35 7.63 -18.96
N GLN A 361 -4.83 8.84 -19.24
CA GLN A 361 -4.01 10.05 -19.17
C GLN A 361 -3.52 10.34 -17.73
N LEU A 362 -4.37 10.10 -16.72
CA LEU A 362 -4.01 10.25 -15.31
C LEU A 362 -2.96 9.22 -14.88
N ILE A 363 -3.03 7.97 -15.34
CA ILE A 363 -1.99 6.97 -15.10
C ILE A 363 -0.63 7.44 -15.64
N LEU A 364 -0.60 7.97 -16.86
CA LEU A 364 0.64 8.51 -17.46
C LEU A 364 1.17 9.70 -16.66
N LEU A 365 0.30 10.63 -16.28
CA LEU A 365 0.68 11.80 -15.49
C LEU A 365 1.24 11.41 -14.12
N LEU A 366 0.55 10.50 -13.39
CA LEU A 366 1.00 9.99 -12.11
C LEU A 366 2.33 9.26 -12.23
N GLY A 367 2.51 8.44 -13.27
CA GLY A 367 3.77 7.75 -13.54
C GLY A 367 4.93 8.71 -13.79
N LEU A 368 4.72 9.77 -14.60
CA LEU A 368 5.72 10.80 -14.86
C LEU A 368 6.07 11.59 -13.59
N LEU A 369 5.07 12.01 -12.81
CA LEU A 369 5.29 12.72 -11.55
C LEU A 369 6.06 11.83 -10.56
N THR A 370 5.69 10.55 -10.46
CA THR A 370 6.42 9.58 -9.63
C THR A 370 7.88 9.47 -10.07
N TRP A 371 8.13 9.34 -11.37
CA TRP A 371 9.50 9.26 -11.91
C TRP A 371 10.33 10.50 -11.54
N LEU A 372 9.79 11.70 -11.74
CA LEU A 372 10.46 12.95 -11.38
C LEU A 372 10.78 13.03 -9.88
N LEU A 373 9.85 12.62 -9.02
CA LEU A 373 10.03 12.65 -7.57
C LEU A 373 10.98 11.56 -7.05
N CYS A 374 11.17 10.47 -7.79
CA CYS A 374 12.14 9.43 -7.45
C CYS A 374 13.61 9.81 -7.78
N LEU A 375 13.83 10.79 -8.67
CA LEU A 375 15.18 11.17 -9.11
C LEU A 375 16.12 11.58 -7.96
N PRO A 376 15.70 12.43 -7.00
CA PRO A 376 16.61 12.91 -5.95
C PRO A 376 16.88 11.91 -4.82
N LYS A 377 16.16 10.78 -4.71
CA LYS A 377 16.29 9.80 -3.61
C LYS A 377 16.38 10.48 -2.23
N VAL A 378 15.38 11.29 -1.89
CA VAL A 378 15.39 12.22 -0.73
C VAL A 378 15.35 11.56 0.65
N ALA A 379 14.93 10.29 0.77
CA ALA A 379 14.76 9.60 2.04
C ALA A 379 14.84 8.08 1.86
N THR A 380 14.94 7.33 2.98
CA THR A 380 14.78 5.87 2.96
C THR A 380 13.32 5.47 2.73
N LEU A 381 13.10 4.24 2.26
CA LEU A 381 11.75 3.72 2.02
C LEU A 381 10.87 3.77 3.28
N GLY A 382 11.43 3.37 4.43
CA GLY A 382 10.71 3.40 5.70
C GLY A 382 10.35 4.82 6.17
N ALA A 383 11.21 5.81 5.93
CA ALA A 383 10.91 7.20 6.25
C ALA A 383 9.74 7.74 5.40
N LEU A 384 9.73 7.48 4.10
CA LEU A 384 8.64 7.88 3.19
C LEU A 384 7.29 7.25 3.58
N LEU A 385 7.29 5.96 3.94
CA LEU A 385 6.08 5.28 4.40
C LEU A 385 5.53 5.90 5.67
N ASN A 386 6.38 6.13 6.66
CA ASN A 386 5.93 6.71 7.93
C ASN A 386 5.53 8.18 7.80
N PHE A 387 6.11 8.94 6.85
CA PHE A 387 5.61 10.28 6.49
C PHE A 387 4.15 10.20 6.01
N ALA A 388 3.85 9.28 5.11
CA ALA A 388 2.49 9.04 4.63
C ALA A 388 1.54 8.61 5.77
N GLY A 389 2.07 7.98 6.82
CA GLY A 389 1.32 7.53 8.01
C GLY A 389 0.58 8.65 8.73
N ALA A 390 1.16 9.85 8.82
CA ALA A 390 0.50 11.01 9.43
C ALA A 390 -0.80 11.39 8.72
N PHE A 391 -0.82 11.26 7.38
CA PHE A 391 -1.98 11.57 6.56
C PHE A 391 -3.09 10.53 6.72
N VAL A 392 -2.77 9.25 6.52
CA VAL A 392 -3.79 8.19 6.52
C VAL A 392 -4.35 7.90 7.90
N ALA A 393 -3.54 7.96 8.96
CA ALA A 393 -4.01 7.70 10.31
C ALA A 393 -5.00 8.76 10.81
N SER A 394 -4.92 9.99 10.31
CA SER A 394 -5.90 11.05 10.61
C SER A 394 -7.30 10.75 10.08
N THR A 395 -7.44 9.87 9.09
CA THR A 395 -8.71 9.54 8.44
C THR A 395 -9.45 8.37 9.08
N ILE A 396 -8.81 7.61 9.99
CA ILE A 396 -9.39 6.40 10.63
C ILE A 396 -10.73 6.72 11.28
N TRP A 397 -10.76 7.68 12.17
CA TRP A 397 -11.95 8.00 12.94
C TRP A 397 -13.04 8.68 12.12
N PRO A 398 -12.74 9.66 11.22
CA PRO A 398 -13.71 10.16 10.27
C PRO A 398 -14.43 9.06 9.50
N ILE A 399 -13.71 8.06 8.99
CA ILE A 399 -14.29 6.94 8.26
C ILE A 399 -15.16 6.06 9.18
N LEU A 400 -14.68 5.70 10.36
CA LEU A 400 -15.42 4.88 11.32
C LEU A 400 -16.68 5.58 11.82
N PHE A 401 -16.59 6.83 12.25
CA PHE A 401 -17.75 7.61 12.65
C PHE A 401 -18.73 7.79 11.49
N GLY A 402 -18.21 8.00 10.28
CA GLY A 402 -19.02 8.10 9.08
C GLY A 402 -19.82 6.84 8.76
N LEU A 403 -19.28 5.66 9.02
CA LEU A 403 -19.92 4.37 8.71
C LEU A 403 -20.87 3.87 9.81
N TYR A 404 -20.66 4.27 11.07
CA TYR A 404 -21.37 3.67 12.19
C TYR A 404 -22.16 4.67 13.06
N VAL A 405 -21.86 5.95 12.99
CA VAL A 405 -22.48 6.97 13.85
C VAL A 405 -23.39 7.88 13.02
N ARG A 406 -24.71 7.93 13.34
CA ARG A 406 -25.68 8.78 12.63
C ARG A 406 -25.46 10.26 12.92
N ARG A 407 -25.30 10.60 14.22
CA ARG A 407 -25.09 11.98 14.67
C ARG A 407 -23.63 12.34 14.58
N PHE A 408 -23.27 13.18 13.62
CA PHE A 408 -21.90 13.63 13.47
C PHE A 408 -21.87 14.97 12.70
N HIS A 409 -21.17 15.95 13.24
CA HIS A 409 -21.07 17.26 12.59
C HIS A 409 -20.28 17.16 11.29
N ARG A 410 -20.90 17.52 10.16
CA ARG A 410 -20.36 17.29 8.80
C ARG A 410 -18.96 17.85 8.56
N HIS A 411 -18.63 19.04 9.11
CA HIS A 411 -17.30 19.63 9.00
C HIS A 411 -16.29 19.00 9.96
N GLY A 412 -16.74 18.32 11.00
CA GLY A 412 -15.89 17.70 12.00
C GLY A 412 -14.92 16.67 11.42
N ALA A 413 -15.34 15.94 10.37
CA ALA A 413 -14.47 15.00 9.66
C ALA A 413 -13.28 15.69 9.01
N GLY A 414 -13.52 16.80 8.28
CA GLY A 414 -12.44 17.57 7.63
C GLY A 414 -11.48 18.19 8.65
N VAL A 415 -12.02 18.76 9.75
CA VAL A 415 -11.20 19.34 10.83
C VAL A 415 -10.35 18.26 11.51
N ALA A 416 -10.93 17.07 11.79
CA ALA A 416 -10.21 15.95 12.39
C ALA A 416 -9.04 15.48 11.51
N MET A 417 -9.27 15.37 10.21
CA MET A 417 -8.23 15.01 9.24
C MET A 417 -7.13 16.06 9.17
N LEU A 418 -7.46 17.36 9.09
CA LEU A 418 -6.47 18.44 9.03
C LEU A 418 -5.62 18.52 10.31
N LEU A 419 -6.25 18.61 11.48
CA LEU A 419 -5.55 18.71 12.75
C LEU A 419 -4.74 17.45 13.04
N GLY A 420 -5.32 16.26 12.80
CA GLY A 420 -4.61 15.01 12.96
C GLY A 420 -3.36 14.94 12.09
N THR A 421 -3.47 15.27 10.80
CA THR A 421 -2.33 15.30 9.87
C THR A 421 -1.27 16.31 10.31
N LEU A 422 -1.65 17.54 10.65
CA LEU A 422 -0.68 18.56 11.07
C LEU A 422 0.07 18.17 12.33
N CYS A 423 -0.63 17.69 13.36
CA CYS A 423 0.01 17.23 14.59
C CYS A 423 0.88 15.97 14.35
N GLY A 424 0.43 15.06 13.50
CA GLY A 424 1.22 13.90 13.09
C GLY A 424 2.51 14.27 12.39
N LEU A 425 2.49 15.27 11.48
CA LEU A 425 3.67 15.80 10.81
C LEU A 425 4.62 16.51 11.80
N VAL A 426 4.09 17.27 12.75
CA VAL A 426 4.91 17.83 13.82
C VAL A 426 5.61 16.71 14.60
N GLY A 427 4.89 15.66 14.98
CA GLY A 427 5.50 14.49 15.62
C GLY A 427 6.57 13.83 14.76
N TYR A 428 6.33 13.69 13.44
CA TYR A 428 7.31 13.13 12.51
C TYR A 428 8.63 13.90 12.48
N PHE A 429 8.58 15.22 12.38
CA PHE A 429 9.78 16.05 12.24
C PHE A 429 10.51 16.34 13.57
N TYR A 430 9.79 16.44 14.69
CA TYR A 430 10.37 16.85 15.97
C TYR A 430 10.66 15.70 16.94
N ILE A 431 9.93 14.56 16.81
CA ILE A 431 10.12 13.40 17.69
C ILE A 431 10.74 12.25 16.91
N GLY A 432 10.20 11.96 15.72
CA GLY A 432 10.66 10.91 14.85
C GLY A 432 9.51 10.21 14.09
N PHE A 433 9.87 9.52 13.02
CA PHE A 433 8.90 8.89 12.14
C PHE A 433 8.04 7.80 12.84
N TYR A 434 8.51 7.24 13.93
CA TYR A 434 7.86 6.16 14.68
C TYR A 434 6.68 6.60 15.57
N VAL A 435 6.29 7.88 15.55
CA VAL A 435 5.12 8.40 16.30
C VAL A 435 4.09 9.12 15.43
N ALA A 436 4.39 9.31 14.14
CA ALA A 436 3.58 10.16 13.25
C ALA A 436 2.12 9.72 13.14
N ALA A 437 1.88 8.44 12.85
CA ALA A 437 0.54 7.89 12.73
C ALA A 437 -0.19 7.82 14.08
N LEU A 438 0.54 7.53 15.16
CA LEU A 438 -0.01 7.47 16.52
C LEU A 438 -0.58 8.83 16.94
N ILE A 439 0.18 9.90 16.78
CA ILE A 439 -0.25 11.26 17.11
C ILE A 439 -1.41 11.68 16.22
N ALA A 440 -1.31 11.46 14.91
CA ALA A 440 -2.37 11.79 13.95
C ALA A 440 -3.70 11.12 14.32
N CYS A 441 -3.65 9.83 14.64
CA CYS A 441 -4.83 9.05 15.04
C CYS A 441 -5.42 9.57 16.36
N ALA A 442 -4.59 9.83 17.39
CA ALA A 442 -5.04 10.29 18.70
C ALA A 442 -5.73 11.66 18.61
N VAL A 443 -5.13 12.62 17.90
CA VAL A 443 -5.70 13.96 17.70
C VAL A 443 -7.01 13.87 16.91
N SER A 444 -7.02 13.08 15.83
CA SER A 444 -8.22 12.87 15.02
C SER A 444 -9.37 12.27 15.85
N LEU A 445 -9.09 11.33 16.76
CA LEU A 445 -10.09 10.77 17.69
C LEU A 445 -10.73 11.85 18.56
N VAL A 446 -9.89 12.66 19.22
CA VAL A 446 -10.38 13.72 20.11
C VAL A 446 -11.30 14.68 19.35
N VAL A 447 -10.89 15.12 18.16
CA VAL A 447 -11.72 16.02 17.32
C VAL A 447 -13.02 15.34 16.87
N CYS A 448 -12.98 14.06 16.49
CA CYS A 448 -14.19 13.31 16.13
C CYS A 448 -15.15 13.14 17.29
N VAL A 449 -14.66 12.89 18.51
CA VAL A 449 -15.50 12.82 19.72
C VAL A 449 -16.16 14.18 20.01
N CYS A 450 -15.43 15.28 19.88
CA CYS A 450 -15.99 16.63 19.99
C CYS A 450 -17.08 16.89 18.92
N ALA A 451 -16.80 16.55 17.67
CA ALA A 451 -17.72 16.72 16.55
C ALA A 451 -19.01 15.86 16.73
N TRP A 452 -18.88 14.67 17.29
CA TRP A 452 -20.02 13.81 17.64
C TRP A 452 -20.89 14.45 18.73
N ARG A 453 -20.30 14.96 19.80
CA ARG A 453 -21.02 15.62 20.89
C ARG A 453 -21.71 16.91 20.47
N MET A 454 -21.13 17.63 19.51
CA MET A 454 -21.70 18.89 18.99
C MET A 454 -22.79 18.66 17.91
N ALA A 455 -22.94 17.45 17.41
CA ALA A 455 -23.89 17.15 16.34
C ALA A 455 -25.35 17.20 16.84
N ARG A 456 -26.18 17.97 16.12
CA ARG A 456 -27.62 18.10 16.39
C ARG A 456 -28.46 17.29 15.42
N GLU A 457 -27.98 17.05 14.19
CA GLU A 457 -28.74 16.40 13.12
C GLU A 457 -28.33 14.93 12.97
N GLU A 458 -29.28 14.08 12.60
CA GLU A 458 -29.04 12.69 12.27
C GLU A 458 -28.95 12.50 10.76
N PHE A 459 -27.96 11.78 10.33
CA PHE A 459 -27.78 11.41 8.93
C PHE A 459 -28.65 10.19 8.56
N VAL A 460 -29.30 10.27 7.42
CA VAL A 460 -30.17 9.22 6.89
C VAL A 460 -29.33 8.31 5.97
N TRP A 461 -29.10 7.06 6.38
CA TRP A 461 -28.23 6.12 5.63
C TRP A 461 -28.70 5.86 4.19
N GLN A 462 -29.99 5.96 3.90
CA GLN A 462 -30.56 5.78 2.57
C GLN A 462 -30.04 6.80 1.55
N GLU A 463 -29.61 7.99 1.99
CA GLU A 463 -29.03 9.01 1.12
C GLU A 463 -27.73 8.56 0.48
N LEU A 464 -26.94 7.69 1.14
CA LEU A 464 -25.74 7.14 0.57
C LEU A 464 -26.02 6.21 -0.62
N ALA A 465 -27.07 5.41 -0.53
CA ALA A 465 -27.47 4.51 -1.61
C ALA A 465 -28.06 5.28 -2.80
N ALA A 466 -28.93 6.28 -2.51
CA ALA A 466 -29.57 7.12 -3.52
C ALA A 466 -28.58 8.00 -4.29
N GLY A 467 -27.60 8.64 -3.59
CA GLY A 467 -26.59 9.48 -4.23
C GLY A 467 -25.70 8.72 -5.22
N GLY A 468 -25.46 7.43 -4.98
CA GLY A 468 -24.75 6.55 -5.93
C GLY A 468 -25.58 6.14 -7.16
N GLU A 469 -26.91 6.25 -7.11
CA GLU A 469 -27.81 6.03 -8.27
C GLU A 469 -27.91 7.26 -9.16
N ASP A 470 -27.98 8.47 -8.59
CA ASP A 470 -28.03 9.72 -9.36
C ASP A 470 -26.75 9.94 -10.18
N ASP A 471 -25.59 9.57 -9.64
CA ASP A 471 -24.31 9.59 -10.37
C ASP A 471 -24.27 8.64 -11.59
N ARG A 472 -25.20 7.66 -11.68
CA ARG A 472 -25.32 6.75 -12.84
C ARG A 472 -26.33 7.22 -13.89
N ARG A 473 -27.28 8.08 -13.52
CA ARG A 473 -28.34 8.54 -14.42
C ARG A 473 -27.95 9.82 -15.18
N ASN A 474 -26.95 10.54 -14.70
CA ASN A 474 -26.33 11.72 -15.35
C ASN A 474 -25.07 11.35 -16.13
#